data_cc6593f1eb9625bfa54984f5e2423e90
#
_entry.id   cc6593f1eb9625bfa54984f5e2423e90
#
_cell.length_a   1.000
_cell.length_b   1.000
_cell.length_c   1.000
_cell.angle_alpha   90.00
_cell.angle_beta   90.00
_cell.angle_gamma   90.00
#
_symmetry.space_group_name_H-M   'P 1'
#
loop_
_entity.id
_entity.type
_entity.pdbx_description
1 polymer ?
#
loop_
_entity_poly.entity_id
_entity_poly.type
_entity_poly.pdbx_seq_one_letter_code
_entity_poly.pdbx_strand_id
1 'polypeptide(L)'
;MIENFGIGIDIADINGFRDVSFEKKTSFYKKIFSKNEIDYCLKFKDPYPHFAGKFAIKEAVIKSLNNKLKLIDIQTDHYNEKPIVRITNKDDIIFKVSLSHEKNIAIAVVISEIKSNNL
;
A
#
# COMPACT_ATOMS: atom_id res chain seq x y z
N MET A 1 10.08 16.29 -18.44
CA MET A 1 11.12 15.34 -18.02
C MET A 1 10.57 14.37 -17.02
N ILE A 2 11.05 13.15 -17.02
CA ILE A 2 10.52 12.09 -16.15
C ILE A 2 11.43 11.80 -14.95
N GLU A 3 12.42 12.64 -14.70
CA GLU A 3 13.40 12.40 -13.63
C GLU A 3 12.80 12.40 -12.23
N ASN A 4 11.72 13.17 -12.03
CA ASN A 4 11.07 13.28 -10.73
C ASN A 4 9.96 12.26 -10.55
N PHE A 5 9.71 11.43 -11.57
CA PHE A 5 8.67 10.42 -11.53
C PHE A 5 9.27 9.06 -11.25
N GLY A 6 8.52 8.27 -10.50
CA GLY A 6 8.84 6.86 -10.30
C GLY A 6 7.61 6.02 -10.57
N ILE A 7 7.82 4.77 -10.90
CA ILE A 7 6.75 3.82 -11.11
C ILE A 7 7.07 2.55 -10.35
N GLY A 8 6.06 1.96 -9.72
CA GLY A 8 6.19 0.69 -9.04
C GLY A 8 4.99 -0.19 -9.30
N ILE A 9 5.23 -1.46 -9.36
CA ILE A 9 4.18 -2.47 -9.51
C ILE A 9 4.47 -3.60 -8.54
N ASP A 10 3.42 -4.15 -7.95
CA ASP A 10 3.57 -5.30 -7.06
C ASP A 10 2.36 -6.21 -7.18
N ILE A 11 2.61 -7.50 -6.98
CA ILE A 11 1.59 -8.54 -6.99
C ILE A 11 1.62 -9.21 -5.63
N ALA A 12 0.48 -9.30 -4.97
CA ALA A 12 0.36 -9.97 -3.67
C ALA A 12 -0.58 -11.16 -3.78
N ASP A 13 -0.17 -12.25 -3.16
CA ASP A 13 -0.97 -13.48 -3.09
C ASP A 13 -1.95 -13.36 -1.92
N ILE A 14 -3.24 -13.28 -2.23
CA ILE A 14 -4.28 -13.16 -1.21
C ILE A 14 -4.30 -14.39 -0.31
N ASN A 15 -4.10 -15.58 -0.88
CA ASN A 15 -4.07 -16.81 -0.08
C ASN A 15 -2.89 -16.83 0.89
N GLY A 16 -1.78 -16.18 0.55
CA GLY A 16 -0.68 -16.03 1.48
C GLY A 16 -1.11 -15.35 2.77
N PHE A 17 -1.98 -14.34 2.66
CA PHE A 17 -2.52 -13.67 3.85
C PHE A 17 -3.55 -14.53 4.57
N ARG A 18 -4.36 -15.29 3.83
CA ARG A 18 -5.31 -16.21 4.48
C ARG A 18 -4.60 -17.27 5.31
N ASP A 19 -3.44 -17.73 4.84
CA ASP A 19 -2.68 -18.77 5.54
C ASP A 19 -2.06 -18.26 6.84
N VAL A 20 -1.88 -16.95 6.97
CA VAL A 20 -1.39 -16.32 8.19
C VAL A 20 -2.49 -15.41 8.74
N SER A 21 -3.54 -16.00 9.29
CA SER A 21 -4.72 -15.25 9.70
C SER A 21 -4.38 -14.16 10.73
N PHE A 22 -5.18 -13.10 10.72
CA PHE A 22 -4.95 -11.97 11.61
C PHE A 22 -4.97 -12.38 13.08
N GLU A 23 -5.92 -13.25 13.49
CA GLU A 23 -6.02 -13.65 14.87
C GLU A 23 -4.79 -14.41 15.35
N LYS A 24 -4.18 -15.21 14.47
CA LYS A 24 -3.01 -16.02 14.83
C LYS A 24 -1.70 -15.28 14.69
N LYS A 25 -1.65 -14.28 13.83
CA LYS A 25 -0.41 -13.56 13.50
C LYS A 25 -0.57 -12.06 13.64
N THR A 26 -1.25 -11.63 14.68
CA THR A 26 -1.55 -10.21 14.91
C THR A 26 -0.31 -9.33 14.88
N SER A 27 0.79 -9.78 15.50
CA SER A 27 2.01 -8.94 15.52
C SER A 27 2.65 -8.81 14.13
N PHE A 28 2.51 -9.81 13.27
CA PHE A 28 2.95 -9.70 11.88
C PHE A 28 2.20 -8.57 11.17
N TYR A 29 0.87 -8.54 11.32
CA TYR A 29 0.04 -7.49 10.69
C TYR A 29 0.37 -6.12 11.24
N LYS A 30 0.59 -6.01 12.54
CA LYS A 30 0.90 -4.71 13.17
C LYS A 30 2.25 -4.15 12.77
N LYS A 31 3.15 -4.95 12.28
CA LYS A 31 4.42 -4.47 11.73
C LYS A 31 4.27 -3.87 10.35
N ILE A 32 3.21 -4.23 9.64
CA ILE A 32 2.98 -3.82 8.25
C ILE A 32 1.93 -2.72 8.17
N PHE A 33 0.86 -2.85 8.95
CA PHE A 33 -0.33 -2.02 8.83
C PHE A 33 -0.57 -1.21 10.10
N SER A 34 -1.00 0.03 9.91
CA SER A 34 -1.44 0.87 11.02
C SER A 34 -2.77 0.39 11.58
N LYS A 35 -3.13 0.89 12.75
CA LYS A 35 -4.42 0.58 13.35
C LYS A 35 -5.58 0.92 12.41
N ASN A 36 -5.51 2.08 11.76
CA ASN A 36 -6.57 2.50 10.84
C ASN A 36 -6.70 1.54 9.66
N GLU A 37 -5.59 1.07 9.13
CA GLU A 37 -5.59 0.12 8.03
C GLU A 37 -6.17 -1.22 8.46
N ILE A 38 -5.79 -1.69 9.63
CA ILE A 38 -6.31 -2.95 10.19
C ILE A 38 -7.81 -2.84 10.42
N ASP A 39 -8.25 -1.74 11.05
CA ASP A 39 -9.67 -1.53 11.33
C ASP A 39 -10.48 -1.50 10.03
N TYR A 40 -9.95 -0.87 9.00
CA TYR A 40 -10.61 -0.83 7.70
C TYR A 40 -10.77 -2.24 7.12
N CYS A 41 -9.70 -3.01 7.10
CA CYS A 41 -9.72 -4.35 6.51
C CYS A 41 -10.67 -5.28 7.28
N LEU A 42 -10.69 -5.18 8.60
CA LEU A 42 -11.51 -6.06 9.44
C LEU A 42 -13.01 -5.75 9.35
N LYS A 43 -13.41 -4.65 8.70
CA LYS A 43 -14.84 -4.38 8.44
C LYS A 43 -15.43 -5.35 7.44
N PHE A 44 -14.62 -5.97 6.62
CA PHE A 44 -15.08 -6.87 5.56
C PHE A 44 -15.16 -8.29 6.06
N LYS A 45 -16.15 -9.03 5.55
CA LYS A 45 -16.31 -10.43 5.90
C LYS A 45 -15.06 -11.25 5.58
N ASP A 46 -14.45 -10.97 4.43
CA ASP A 46 -13.15 -11.52 4.06
C ASP A 46 -12.16 -10.37 4.00
N PRO A 47 -11.36 -10.17 5.04
CA PRO A 47 -10.45 -9.03 5.08
C PRO A 47 -9.19 -9.23 4.23
N TYR A 48 -8.88 -10.45 3.82
CA TYR A 48 -7.56 -10.75 3.24
C TYR A 48 -7.32 -10.16 1.86
N PRO A 49 -8.32 -10.06 0.96
CA PRO A 49 -8.10 -9.28 -0.27
C PRO A 49 -7.71 -7.83 0.01
N HIS A 50 -8.27 -7.25 1.06
CA HIS A 50 -7.98 -5.87 1.45
C HIS A 50 -6.58 -5.72 2.05
N PHE A 51 -6.19 -6.65 2.91
CA PHE A 51 -4.82 -6.67 3.42
C PHE A 51 -3.80 -6.84 2.29
N ALA A 52 -4.05 -7.79 1.39
CA ALA A 52 -3.15 -8.04 0.26
C ALA A 52 -3.06 -6.81 -0.65
N GLY A 53 -4.18 -6.15 -0.90
CA GLY A 53 -4.21 -4.94 -1.71
C GLY A 53 -3.39 -3.83 -1.11
N LYS A 54 -3.55 -3.57 0.18
CA LYS A 54 -2.77 -2.54 0.88
C LYS A 54 -1.28 -2.90 0.91
N PHE A 55 -0.97 -4.17 1.12
CA PHE A 55 0.42 -4.63 1.09
C PHE A 55 1.04 -4.40 -0.29
N ALA A 56 0.32 -4.75 -1.35
CA ALA A 56 0.81 -4.54 -2.72
C ALA A 56 1.05 -3.06 -3.00
N ILE A 57 0.15 -2.17 -2.53
CA ILE A 57 0.35 -0.73 -2.68
C ILE A 57 1.63 -0.28 -1.98
N LYS A 58 1.85 -0.72 -0.74
CA LYS A 58 3.03 -0.32 0.03
C LYS A 58 4.32 -0.78 -0.65
N GLU A 59 4.35 -2.01 -1.15
CA GLU A 59 5.51 -2.52 -1.87
C GLU A 59 5.74 -1.76 -3.18
N ALA A 60 4.65 -1.44 -3.90
CA ALA A 60 4.75 -0.67 -5.14
C ALA A 60 5.26 0.75 -4.88
N VAL A 61 4.88 1.36 -3.76
CA VAL A 61 5.40 2.68 -3.35
C VAL A 61 6.91 2.61 -3.18
N ILE A 62 7.40 1.61 -2.47
CA ILE A 62 8.84 1.44 -2.25
C ILE A 62 9.57 1.30 -3.59
N LYS A 63 9.01 0.51 -4.50
CA LYS A 63 9.60 0.34 -5.83
C LYS A 63 9.59 1.63 -6.64
N SER A 64 8.54 2.44 -6.51
CA SER A 64 8.43 3.68 -7.27
C SER A 64 9.45 4.72 -6.81
N LEU A 65 9.84 4.70 -5.54
CA LEU A 65 10.77 5.66 -4.98
C LEU A 65 12.21 5.17 -4.95
N ASN A 66 12.40 3.86 -5.10
CA ASN A 66 13.72 3.23 -5.02
C ASN A 66 14.42 3.59 -3.69
N ASN A 67 13.66 3.68 -2.63
CA ASN A 67 14.12 4.01 -1.28
C ASN A 67 13.76 2.90 -0.31
N LYS A 68 14.57 2.77 0.74
CA LYS A 68 14.23 1.87 1.84
C LYS A 68 13.27 2.58 2.76
N LEU A 69 12.05 2.09 2.80
CA LEU A 69 11.00 2.61 3.68
C LEU A 69 10.43 1.45 4.46
N LYS A 70 9.99 1.73 5.67
CA LYS A 70 9.25 0.75 6.46
C LYS A 70 7.81 0.72 5.94
N LEU A 71 7.26 -0.46 5.80
CA LEU A 71 5.89 -0.61 5.32
C LEU A 71 4.90 0.12 6.21
N ILE A 72 5.14 0.13 7.52
CA ILE A 72 4.26 0.80 8.48
C ILE A 72 4.21 2.32 8.29
N ASP A 73 5.24 2.91 7.71
CA ASP A 73 5.31 4.35 7.49
C ASP A 73 4.58 4.78 6.22
N ILE A 74 4.16 3.84 5.39
CA ILE A 74 3.37 4.11 4.20
C ILE A 74 1.90 3.93 4.59
N GLN A 75 1.13 5.02 4.54
CA GLN A 75 -0.27 4.99 4.94
C GLN A 75 -1.15 4.90 3.70
N THR A 76 -2.08 3.95 3.74
CA THR A 76 -3.04 3.75 2.66
C THR A 76 -4.44 4.04 3.19
N ASP A 77 -5.13 4.93 2.50
CA ASP A 77 -6.49 5.31 2.83
C ASP A 77 -7.35 5.28 1.58
N HIS A 78 -8.59 5.70 1.70
CA HIS A 78 -9.51 5.79 0.57
C HIS A 78 -10.17 7.15 0.57
N TYR A 79 -10.34 7.69 -0.62
CA TYR A 79 -11.12 8.91 -0.83
C TYR A 79 -12.05 8.65 -2.00
N ASN A 80 -13.37 8.72 -1.76
CA ASN A 80 -14.37 8.38 -2.78
C ASN A 80 -14.09 7.01 -3.41
N GLU A 81 -13.80 6.03 -2.56
CA GLU A 81 -13.54 4.63 -2.93
C GLU A 81 -12.24 4.42 -3.69
N LYS A 82 -11.45 5.49 -3.92
CA LYS A 82 -10.15 5.36 -4.57
C LYS A 82 -9.06 5.27 -3.53
N PRO A 83 -8.07 4.38 -3.72
CA PRO A 83 -6.95 4.32 -2.80
C PRO A 83 -6.10 5.58 -2.89
N ILE A 84 -5.68 6.07 -1.74
CA ILE A 84 -4.74 7.18 -1.63
C ILE A 84 -3.60 6.76 -0.73
N VAL A 85 -2.44 7.37 -0.95
CA VAL A 85 -1.21 6.99 -0.25
C VAL A 85 -0.51 8.25 0.24
N ARG A 86 0.02 8.16 1.44
CA ARG A 86 0.95 9.16 1.96
C ARG A 86 2.03 8.46 2.79
N ILE A 87 3.16 9.12 2.94
CA ILE A 87 4.25 8.62 3.76
C ILE A 87 4.34 9.50 5.01
N THR A 88 4.44 8.86 6.17
CA THR A 88 4.55 9.57 7.45
C THR A 88 5.75 10.53 7.41
N ASN A 89 5.49 11.79 7.76
CA ASN A 89 6.51 12.84 7.83
C ASN A 89 7.14 13.23 6.50
N LYS A 90 6.51 12.86 5.38
CA LYS A 90 6.94 13.27 4.05
C LYS A 90 5.73 13.75 3.27
N ASP A 91 5.68 15.04 2.98
CA ASP A 91 4.57 15.63 2.24
C ASP A 91 4.99 16.20 0.88
N ASP A 92 6.22 15.91 0.47
CA ASP A 92 6.77 16.40 -0.79
C ASP A 92 6.61 15.41 -1.95
N ILE A 93 5.85 14.35 -1.75
CA ILE A 93 5.65 13.33 -2.78
C ILE A 93 4.16 13.19 -3.07
N ILE A 94 3.82 13.19 -4.34
CA ILE A 94 2.47 12.94 -4.82
C ILE A 94 2.40 11.53 -5.38
N PHE A 95 1.33 10.81 -5.06
CA PHE A 95 1.14 9.45 -5.55
C PHE A 95 -0.13 9.34 -6.36
N LYS A 96 -0.08 8.54 -7.42
CA LYS A 96 -1.24 8.02 -8.13
C LYS A 96 -1.21 6.51 -7.99
N VAL A 97 -2.33 5.93 -7.62
CA VAL A 97 -2.40 4.52 -7.28
C VAL A 97 -3.55 3.87 -8.03
N SER A 98 -3.30 2.68 -8.54
CA SER A 98 -4.36 1.84 -9.09
C SER A 98 -4.21 0.45 -8.51
N LEU A 99 -5.34 -0.15 -8.15
CA LEU A 99 -5.37 -1.47 -7.52
C LEU A 99 -6.38 -2.33 -8.24
N SER A 100 -6.02 -3.58 -8.50
CA SER A 100 -6.91 -4.53 -9.14
C SER A 100 -6.82 -5.87 -8.43
N HIS A 101 -7.92 -6.59 -8.41
CA HIS A 101 -7.99 -7.93 -7.83
C HIS A 101 -8.50 -8.90 -8.89
N GLU A 102 -7.94 -10.09 -8.88
CA GLU A 102 -8.42 -11.18 -9.72
C GLU A 102 -8.22 -12.49 -8.97
N LYS A 103 -9.32 -13.13 -8.56
CA LYS A 103 -9.29 -14.39 -7.81
C LYS A 103 -8.43 -14.27 -6.54
N ASN A 104 -7.22 -14.80 -6.56
CA ASN A 104 -6.35 -14.86 -5.40
C ASN A 104 -5.18 -13.89 -5.48
N ILE A 105 -5.24 -12.93 -6.39
CA ILE A 105 -4.13 -12.01 -6.64
C ILE A 105 -4.62 -10.57 -6.50
N ALA A 106 -3.84 -9.74 -5.83
CA ALA A 106 -4.00 -8.29 -5.83
C ALA A 106 -2.81 -7.68 -6.55
N ILE A 107 -3.08 -6.73 -7.44
CA ILE A 107 -2.04 -6.06 -8.22
C ILE A 107 -2.15 -4.56 -7.97
N ALA A 108 -1.04 -3.92 -7.64
CA ALA A 108 -1.00 -2.48 -7.44
C ALA A 108 0.01 -1.84 -8.38
N VAL A 109 -0.36 -0.69 -8.92
CA VAL A 109 0.54 0.16 -9.69
C VAL A 109 0.57 1.51 -9.01
N VAL A 110 1.77 2.05 -8.81
CA VAL A 110 1.96 3.34 -8.17
C VAL A 110 2.85 4.19 -9.05
N ILE A 111 2.43 5.44 -9.27
CA ILE A 111 3.28 6.46 -9.85
C ILE A 111 3.56 7.46 -8.75
N SER A 112 4.81 7.79 -8.54
CA SER A 112 5.22 8.79 -7.56
C SER A 112 5.86 9.97 -8.28
N GLU A 113 5.62 11.15 -7.73
CA GLU A 113 6.25 12.38 -8.21
C GLU A 113 6.77 13.15 -7.01
N ILE A 114 8.05 13.45 -7.01
CA ILE A 114 8.65 14.28 -5.98
C ILE A 114 8.45 15.74 -6.38
N LYS A 115 7.78 16.50 -5.51
CA LYS A 115 7.54 17.92 -5.77
C LYS A 115 8.84 18.68 -5.74
N SER A 116 9.03 19.56 -6.70
CA SER A 116 10.20 20.41 -6.74
C SER A 116 9.95 21.64 -5.88
N ASN A 117 10.90 21.97 -5.00
CA ASN A 117 10.89 23.20 -4.22
C ASN A 117 11.78 24.27 -4.83
N ASN A 118 12.31 24.02 -6.01
CA ASN A 118 13.24 24.92 -6.67
C ASN A 118 12.51 25.99 -7.41
N LEU A 119 12.40 27.12 -6.83
CA LEU A 119 11.80 28.26 -7.53
C LEU A 119 12.69 29.47 -7.46
#